data_717b10fd2de22be7d837197edca3790e
#
_entry.id   717b10fd2de22be7d837197edca3790e
#
_cell.length_a   1.000
_cell.length_b   1.000
_cell.length_c   1.000
_cell.angle_alpha   90.00
_cell.angle_beta   90.00
_cell.angle_gamma   90.00
#
_symmetry.space_group_name_H-M   'P 1'
#
loop_
_entity.id
_entity.type
_entity.pdbx_description
1 polymer ?
#
loop_
_entity_poly.entity_id
_entity_poly.type
_entity_poly.pdbx_seq_one_letter_code
_entity_poly.pdbx_strand_id
1 'polypeptide(L)'
;TPKPSSAASDVYKRQTYIGAYIAPKGKKSGFAGYYFHIEPCCDSLVWSNLLSAGLYCPEPVVLRSVREEILDNGAEIAAAIRKAKGFAIVEENKLKRVPTGFPADSEYAEMLKLKDFYIAKKITEEFLLSDDLLERTLAEFRRTQPFIAILNRAVQFAYEEMM
;
A
#
# COMPACT_ATOMS: atom_id res chain seq x y z
N THR A 1 4.09 37.82 10.81
CA THR A 1 3.94 36.47 10.24
C THR A 1 5.32 35.86 10.07
N PRO A 2 5.66 34.74 10.76
CA PRO A 2 6.94 34.09 10.56
C PRO A 2 7.03 33.59 9.11
N LYS A 3 8.07 33.96 8.40
CA LYS A 3 8.39 33.37 7.09
C LYS A 3 8.68 31.89 7.28
N PRO A 4 8.13 30.97 6.44
CA PRO A 4 8.56 29.58 6.46
C PRO A 4 10.07 29.54 6.28
N SER A 5 10.76 28.73 7.08
CA SER A 5 12.20 28.64 7.00
C SER A 5 12.60 28.18 5.59
N SER A 6 13.54 28.86 4.97
CA SER A 6 14.08 28.55 3.65
C SER A 6 14.58 27.09 3.54
N ALA A 7 15.00 26.48 4.66
CA ALA A 7 15.44 25.09 4.74
C ALA A 7 14.31 24.09 4.46
N ALA A 8 13.09 24.29 4.99
CA ALA A 8 11.96 23.41 4.70
C ALA A 8 11.50 23.50 3.24
N SER A 9 11.55 24.69 2.66
CA SER A 9 11.28 24.91 1.23
C SER A 9 12.35 24.29 0.33
N ASP A 10 13.60 24.26 0.76
CA ASP A 10 14.72 23.71 0.00
C ASP A 10 14.72 22.17 -0.01
N VAL A 11 14.35 21.53 1.08
CA VAL A 11 14.19 20.06 1.15
C VAL A 11 13.05 19.61 0.23
N TYR A 12 11.94 20.34 0.19
CA TYR A 12 10.83 20.04 -0.71
C TYR A 12 11.20 20.19 -2.19
N LYS A 13 12.02 21.19 -2.52
CA LYS A 13 12.53 21.45 -3.89
C LYS A 13 13.55 20.40 -4.37
N ARG A 14 14.09 19.58 -3.48
CA ARG A 14 15.08 18.53 -3.81
C ARG A 14 14.48 17.15 -3.95
N GLN A 15 13.16 17.00 -3.80
CA GLN A 15 12.51 15.72 -4.06
C GLN A 15 12.50 15.45 -5.57
N THR A 16 13.02 14.29 -5.94
CA THR A 16 13.07 13.81 -7.32
C THR A 16 11.77 13.17 -7.79
N TYR A 17 10.81 13.02 -6.89
CA TYR A 17 9.55 12.33 -7.14
C TYR A 17 8.31 13.18 -6.82
N ILE A 18 7.20 12.83 -7.45
CA ILE A 18 5.86 13.33 -7.17
C ILE A 18 5.00 12.14 -6.76
N GLY A 19 4.27 12.27 -5.66
CA GLY A 19 3.35 11.25 -5.18
C GLY A 19 2.00 11.80 -4.82
N ALA A 20 0.94 11.03 -5.09
CA ALA A 20 -0.42 11.29 -4.65
C ALA A 20 -0.95 10.09 -3.85
N TYR A 21 -1.53 10.36 -2.68
CA TYR A 21 -2.11 9.35 -1.82
C TYR A 21 -3.59 9.65 -1.55
N ILE A 22 -4.43 8.63 -1.70
CA ILE A 22 -5.89 8.72 -1.51
C ILE A 22 -6.31 7.61 -0.56
N ALA A 23 -6.91 7.96 0.56
CA ALA A 23 -7.46 7.00 1.52
C ALA A 23 -8.77 7.54 2.14
N PRO A 24 -9.64 6.65 2.66
CA PRO A 24 -10.81 7.06 3.43
C PRO A 24 -10.38 7.93 4.62
N LYS A 25 -11.11 9.02 4.87
CA LYS A 25 -10.82 9.97 5.97
C LYS A 25 -9.43 10.65 5.89
N GLY A 26 -8.72 10.53 4.75
CA GLY A 26 -7.45 11.20 4.47
C GLY A 26 -6.20 10.43 4.89
N LYS A 27 -5.03 11.01 4.60
CA LYS A 27 -3.71 10.38 4.72
C LYS A 27 -3.37 9.88 6.13
N LYS A 28 -3.88 10.52 7.18
CA LYS A 28 -3.58 10.20 8.58
C LYS A 28 -4.59 9.24 9.22
N SER A 29 -5.51 8.71 8.45
CA SER A 29 -6.61 7.89 8.98
C SER A 29 -6.23 6.45 9.38
N GLY A 30 -5.05 5.98 8.98
CA GLY A 30 -4.63 4.61 9.15
C GLY A 30 -5.31 3.59 8.22
N PHE A 31 -6.28 4.02 7.41
CA PHE A 31 -6.94 3.15 6.43
C PHE A 31 -6.04 2.87 5.23
N ALA A 32 -6.23 1.69 4.62
CA ALA A 32 -5.62 1.34 3.35
C ALA A 32 -6.09 2.30 2.24
N GLY A 33 -5.16 2.68 1.39
CA GLY A 33 -5.39 3.65 0.33
C GLY A 33 -4.65 3.32 -0.95
N TYR A 34 -4.74 4.26 -1.88
CA TYR A 34 -4.11 4.21 -3.19
C TYR A 34 -2.96 5.21 -3.25
N TYR A 35 -1.88 4.82 -3.88
CA TYR A 35 -0.69 5.66 -4.03
C TYR A 35 -0.21 5.65 -5.48
N PHE A 36 -0.04 6.84 -6.02
CA PHE A 36 0.53 7.10 -7.34
C PHE A 36 1.92 7.73 -7.16
N HIS A 37 2.93 7.18 -7.81
CA HIS A 37 4.31 7.65 -7.67
C HIS A 37 4.98 7.79 -9.03
N ILE A 38 5.60 8.95 -9.25
CA ILE A 38 6.40 9.26 -10.45
C ILE A 38 7.77 9.76 -10.00
N GLU A 39 8.81 9.17 -10.55
CA GLU A 39 10.19 9.59 -10.35
C GLU A 39 10.93 9.64 -11.71
N PRO A 40 10.90 10.79 -12.40
CA PRO A 40 11.32 10.88 -13.81
C PRO A 40 12.82 10.66 -14.05
N CYS A 41 13.68 10.87 -13.05
CA CYS A 41 15.13 10.91 -13.19
C CYS A 41 15.85 9.79 -12.47
N CYS A 42 15.19 8.64 -12.29
CA CYS A 42 15.77 7.56 -11.51
C CYS A 42 16.32 6.45 -12.41
N ASP A 43 17.64 6.28 -12.41
CA ASP A 43 18.32 5.09 -12.92
C ASP A 43 18.11 3.87 -12.01
N SER A 44 17.37 4.03 -10.90
CA SER A 44 17.10 2.93 -10.00
C SER A 44 16.11 1.96 -10.65
N LEU A 45 16.55 0.74 -10.83
CA LEU A 45 15.82 -0.36 -11.45
C LEU A 45 14.53 -0.77 -10.69
N VAL A 46 14.24 -0.19 -9.52
CA VAL A 46 13.27 -0.80 -8.63
C VAL A 46 11.94 -0.02 -8.52
N TRP A 47 11.93 1.31 -8.41
CA TRP A 47 10.71 2.02 -7.98
C TRP A 47 10.50 3.40 -8.64
N SER A 48 10.85 3.57 -9.89
CA SER A 48 10.76 4.88 -10.55
C SER A 48 9.33 5.37 -10.77
N ASN A 49 8.45 4.52 -11.31
CA ASN A 49 7.07 4.89 -11.59
C ASN A 49 6.16 3.72 -11.23
N LEU A 50 5.21 3.94 -10.31
CA LEU A 50 4.35 2.86 -9.84
C LEU A 50 2.96 3.34 -9.40
N LEU A 51 2.02 2.41 -9.45
CA LEU A 51 0.76 2.45 -8.73
C LEU A 51 0.84 1.48 -7.56
N SER A 52 0.34 1.86 -6.41
CA SER A 52 0.28 1.01 -5.23
C SER A 52 -1.06 1.12 -4.53
N ALA A 53 -1.46 0.06 -3.86
CA ALA A 53 -2.70 0.01 -3.08
C ALA A 53 -2.49 -0.86 -1.83
N GLY A 54 -2.85 -0.35 -0.67
CA GLY A 54 -2.76 -1.09 0.59
C GLY A 54 -2.40 -0.24 1.80
N LEU A 55 -1.78 -0.90 2.78
CA LEU A 55 -1.32 -0.34 4.05
C LEU A 55 0.20 -0.29 4.07
N TYR A 56 0.74 0.90 4.30
CA TYR A 56 2.16 1.13 4.51
C TYR A 56 2.41 1.57 5.95
N CYS A 57 3.33 0.93 6.64
CA CYS A 57 3.66 1.17 8.05
C CYS A 57 2.41 1.22 8.97
N PRO A 58 1.53 0.21 8.97
CA PRO A 58 0.36 0.21 9.84
C PRO A 58 0.75 0.18 11.31
N GLU A 59 -0.11 0.73 12.16
CA GLU A 59 0.04 0.63 13.61
C GLU A 59 0.03 -0.83 14.07
N PRO A 60 0.69 -1.18 15.20
CA PRO A 60 0.78 -2.57 15.68
C PRO A 60 -0.57 -3.26 15.87
N VAL A 61 -1.60 -2.54 16.34
CA VAL A 61 -2.96 -3.06 16.53
C VAL A 61 -3.60 -3.39 15.19
N VAL A 62 -3.45 -2.53 14.19
CA VAL A 62 -3.93 -2.76 12.82
C VAL A 62 -3.19 -3.93 12.19
N LEU A 63 -1.86 -3.97 12.35
CA LEU A 63 -1.03 -5.05 11.84
C LEU A 63 -1.45 -6.43 12.38
N ARG A 64 -1.82 -6.49 13.66
CA ARG A 64 -2.35 -7.70 14.30
C ARG A 64 -3.69 -8.09 13.68
N SER A 65 -4.63 -7.18 13.59
CA SER A 65 -5.96 -7.41 13.01
C SER A 65 -5.89 -7.87 11.55
N VAL A 66 -4.98 -7.28 10.75
CA VAL A 66 -4.76 -7.74 9.36
C VAL A 66 -4.23 -9.18 9.32
N ARG A 67 -3.37 -9.58 10.26
CA ARG A 67 -2.88 -10.96 10.33
C ARG A 67 -3.98 -11.94 10.74
N GLU A 68 -4.88 -11.55 11.64
CA GLU A 68 -6.07 -12.32 12.01
C GLU A 68 -6.99 -12.47 10.78
N GLU A 69 -7.24 -11.40 10.05
CA GLU A 69 -7.98 -11.43 8.77
C GLU A 69 -7.33 -12.37 7.73
N ILE A 70 -6.00 -12.43 7.66
CA ILE A 70 -5.28 -13.35 6.77
C ILE A 70 -5.54 -14.81 7.17
N LEU A 71 -5.57 -15.14 8.45
CA LEU A 71 -5.87 -16.49 8.90
C LEU A 71 -7.29 -16.90 8.57
N ASP A 72 -8.24 -16.00 8.76
CA ASP A 72 -9.67 -16.29 8.59
C ASP A 72 -10.08 -16.27 7.11
N ASN A 73 -9.53 -15.35 6.32
CA ASN A 73 -9.95 -15.05 4.95
C ASN A 73 -8.80 -14.99 3.94
N GLY A 74 -7.69 -15.69 4.16
CA GLY A 74 -6.50 -15.63 3.30
C GLY A 74 -6.76 -16.02 1.85
N ALA A 75 -7.67 -16.96 1.60
CA ALA A 75 -8.10 -17.32 0.25
C ALA A 75 -8.79 -16.16 -0.48
N GLU A 76 -9.61 -15.36 0.24
CA GLU A 76 -10.25 -14.16 -0.31
C GLU A 76 -9.20 -13.09 -0.66
N ILE A 77 -8.21 -12.89 0.22
CA ILE A 77 -7.09 -11.97 -0.01
C ILE A 77 -6.28 -12.39 -1.24
N ALA A 78 -5.92 -13.67 -1.34
CA ALA A 78 -5.20 -14.19 -2.49
C ALA A 78 -5.99 -14.04 -3.79
N ALA A 79 -7.31 -14.25 -3.75
CA ALA A 79 -8.19 -14.04 -4.90
C ALA A 79 -8.27 -12.56 -5.31
N ALA A 80 -8.33 -11.65 -4.33
CA ALA A 80 -8.33 -10.20 -4.58
C ALA A 80 -7.03 -9.73 -5.24
N ILE A 81 -5.88 -10.24 -4.79
CA ILE A 81 -4.57 -9.95 -5.41
C ILE A 81 -4.54 -10.47 -6.86
N ARG A 82 -5.01 -11.69 -7.11
CA ARG A 82 -5.08 -12.25 -8.49
C ARG A 82 -5.99 -11.43 -9.42
N LYS A 83 -7.08 -10.87 -8.92
CA LYS A 83 -7.98 -9.98 -9.69
C LYS A 83 -7.31 -8.67 -10.06
N ALA A 84 -6.39 -8.19 -9.25
CA ALA A 84 -5.60 -6.99 -9.49
C ALA A 84 -4.46 -7.26 -10.48
N LYS A 85 -4.79 -7.57 -11.73
CA LYS A 85 -3.82 -7.96 -12.78
C LYS A 85 -2.66 -6.98 -12.90
N GLY A 86 -1.44 -7.51 -12.85
CA GLY A 86 -0.20 -6.72 -12.95
C GLY A 86 0.27 -6.12 -11.62
N PHE A 87 -0.53 -6.17 -10.57
CA PHE A 87 -0.09 -5.87 -9.22
C PHE A 87 0.48 -7.12 -8.56
N ALA A 88 1.52 -6.93 -7.76
CA ALA A 88 2.13 -7.98 -6.94
C ALA A 88 2.29 -7.48 -5.51
N ILE A 89 2.19 -8.38 -4.54
CA ILE A 89 2.48 -8.05 -3.14
C ILE A 89 3.94 -7.66 -2.99
N VAL A 90 4.20 -6.63 -2.19
CA VAL A 90 5.56 -6.17 -1.93
C VAL A 90 6.06 -6.81 -0.63
N GLU A 91 7.16 -7.53 -0.74
CA GLU A 91 7.72 -8.34 0.35
C GLU A 91 9.01 -7.78 0.96
N GLU A 92 9.36 -6.54 0.66
CA GLU A 92 10.63 -5.93 1.08
C GLU A 92 10.78 -5.83 2.59
N ASN A 93 9.67 -5.60 3.30
CA ASN A 93 9.65 -5.40 4.73
C ASN A 93 8.92 -6.55 5.43
N LYS A 94 9.60 -7.67 5.60
CA LYS A 94 9.03 -8.82 6.30
C LYS A 94 9.90 -9.37 7.43
N LEU A 95 9.26 -10.02 8.38
CA LEU A 95 9.91 -10.71 9.48
C LEU A 95 10.60 -11.99 8.98
N LYS A 96 11.68 -12.39 9.66
CA LYS A 96 12.34 -13.68 9.39
C LYS A 96 11.48 -14.89 9.80
N ARG A 97 10.64 -14.71 10.82
CA ARG A 97 9.76 -15.76 11.38
C ARG A 97 8.35 -15.21 11.51
N VAL A 98 7.38 -16.12 11.51
CA VAL A 98 5.99 -15.78 11.84
C VAL A 98 5.96 -15.21 13.27
N PRO A 99 5.24 -14.09 13.49
CA PRO A 99 5.19 -13.46 14.82
C PRO A 99 4.50 -14.36 15.85
N THR A 100 4.88 -14.19 17.11
CA THR A 100 4.30 -14.92 18.24
C THR A 100 2.78 -14.73 18.29
N GLY A 101 2.07 -15.80 18.54
CA GLY A 101 0.60 -15.81 18.56
C GLY A 101 -0.05 -16.20 17.24
N PHE A 102 0.75 -16.44 16.19
CA PHE A 102 0.26 -16.91 14.90
C PHE A 102 0.89 -18.27 14.54
N PRO A 103 0.16 -19.17 13.84
CA PRO A 103 0.65 -20.49 13.48
C PRO A 103 1.76 -20.41 12.43
N ALA A 104 2.91 -20.99 12.73
CA ALA A 104 4.06 -20.98 11.82
C ALA A 104 3.91 -21.98 10.66
N ASP A 105 3.03 -22.94 10.79
CA ASP A 105 2.69 -23.97 9.81
C ASP A 105 1.48 -23.62 8.95
N SER A 106 0.95 -22.41 9.08
CA SER A 106 -0.14 -21.91 8.23
C SER A 106 0.28 -21.86 6.76
N GLU A 107 -0.64 -22.20 5.86
CA GLU A 107 -0.47 -21.99 4.41
C GLU A 107 -0.23 -20.50 4.06
N TYR A 108 -0.61 -19.56 4.95
CA TYR A 108 -0.41 -18.12 4.81
C TYR A 108 0.83 -17.60 5.57
N ALA A 109 1.72 -18.48 6.05
CA ALA A 109 2.87 -18.10 6.87
C ALA A 109 3.73 -16.99 6.26
N GLU A 110 3.93 -16.98 4.93
CA GLU A 110 4.69 -15.93 4.26
C GLU A 110 3.99 -14.56 4.31
N MET A 111 2.66 -14.53 4.20
CA MET A 111 1.88 -13.30 4.36
C MET A 111 1.88 -12.81 5.82
N LEU A 112 1.83 -13.72 6.79
CA LEU A 112 1.87 -13.36 8.21
C LEU A 112 3.18 -12.68 8.64
N LYS A 113 4.27 -12.91 7.90
CA LYS A 113 5.57 -12.25 8.13
C LYS A 113 5.63 -10.80 7.68
N LEU A 114 4.70 -10.37 6.82
CA LEU A 114 4.69 -9.01 6.28
C LEU A 114 4.47 -7.99 7.39
N LYS A 115 5.14 -6.85 7.29
CA LYS A 115 4.93 -5.66 8.13
C LYS A 115 4.14 -4.58 7.40
N ASP A 116 4.17 -4.61 6.08
CA ASP A 116 3.41 -3.74 5.20
C ASP A 116 2.53 -4.61 4.30
N PHE A 117 1.28 -4.21 4.13
CA PHE A 117 0.32 -4.95 3.33
C PHE A 117 -0.12 -4.11 2.14
N TYR A 118 0.72 -4.04 1.13
CA TYR A 118 0.37 -3.36 -0.11
C TYR A 118 0.84 -4.14 -1.35
N ILE A 119 0.11 -3.92 -2.42
CA ILE A 119 0.42 -4.42 -3.74
C ILE A 119 0.85 -3.26 -4.63
N ALA A 120 1.78 -3.50 -5.53
CA ALA A 120 2.30 -2.49 -6.43
C ALA A 120 2.41 -2.99 -7.87
N LYS A 121 2.29 -2.07 -8.81
CA LYS A 121 2.45 -2.28 -10.24
C LYS A 121 3.32 -1.18 -10.81
N LYS A 122 4.38 -1.56 -11.51
CA LYS A 122 5.18 -0.61 -12.29
C LYS A 122 4.36 -0.09 -13.48
N ILE A 123 4.50 1.19 -13.77
CA ILE A 123 3.90 1.82 -14.95
C ILE A 123 4.99 2.32 -15.89
N THR A 124 4.71 2.23 -17.18
CA THR A 124 5.63 2.63 -18.24
C THR A 124 5.57 4.13 -18.51
N GLU A 125 6.58 4.66 -19.16
CA GLU A 125 6.58 6.04 -19.65
C GLU A 125 5.40 6.29 -20.60
N GLU A 126 5.10 5.32 -21.48
CA GLU A 126 3.93 5.38 -22.36
C GLU A 126 2.60 5.53 -21.59
N PHE A 127 2.47 4.82 -20.48
CA PHE A 127 1.32 4.97 -19.58
C PHE A 127 1.25 6.39 -19.01
N LEU A 128 2.39 6.94 -18.55
CA LEU A 128 2.45 8.28 -17.95
C LEU A 128 2.18 9.41 -18.93
N LEU A 129 2.57 9.24 -20.18
CA LEU A 129 2.43 10.24 -21.23
C LEU A 129 1.11 10.10 -22.01
N SER A 130 0.23 9.19 -21.61
CA SER A 130 -1.05 9.01 -22.28
C SER A 130 -2.02 10.15 -21.99
N ASP A 131 -2.80 10.56 -22.99
CA ASP A 131 -3.80 11.62 -22.87
C ASP A 131 -4.93 11.24 -21.86
N ASP A 132 -5.14 9.95 -21.64
CA ASP A 132 -6.13 9.36 -20.74
C ASP A 132 -5.51 8.83 -19.42
N LEU A 133 -4.40 9.42 -18.96
CA LEU A 133 -3.67 9.00 -17.77
C LEU A 133 -4.57 8.84 -16.54
N LEU A 134 -5.47 9.79 -16.29
CA LEU A 134 -6.37 9.76 -15.15
C LEU A 134 -7.32 8.57 -15.21
N GLU A 135 -7.98 8.37 -16.34
CA GLU A 135 -8.93 7.28 -16.56
C GLU A 135 -8.25 5.92 -16.42
N ARG A 136 -7.05 5.77 -17.00
CA ARG A 136 -6.22 4.56 -16.89
C ARG A 136 -5.82 4.29 -15.45
N THR A 137 -5.35 5.31 -14.73
CA THR A 137 -4.98 5.20 -13.32
C THR A 137 -6.17 4.77 -12.46
N LEU A 138 -7.34 5.38 -12.65
CA LEU A 138 -8.57 5.01 -11.95
C LEU A 138 -9.01 3.59 -12.28
N ALA A 139 -8.89 3.15 -13.54
CA ALA A 139 -9.20 1.78 -13.94
C ALA A 139 -8.29 0.76 -13.24
N GLU A 140 -6.99 1.05 -13.13
CA GLU A 140 -6.05 0.20 -12.39
C GLU A 140 -6.38 0.16 -10.90
N PHE A 141 -6.66 1.28 -10.27
CA PHE A 141 -7.04 1.32 -8.85
C PHE A 141 -8.35 0.58 -8.55
N ARG A 142 -9.35 0.65 -9.44
CA ARG A 142 -10.59 -0.13 -9.30
C ARG A 142 -10.35 -1.63 -9.24
N ARG A 143 -9.33 -2.14 -9.93
CA ARG A 143 -8.95 -3.57 -9.86
C ARG A 143 -8.43 -3.97 -8.49
N THR A 144 -7.85 -3.05 -7.75
CA THR A 144 -7.31 -3.30 -6.41
C THR A 144 -8.34 -3.09 -5.30
N GLN A 145 -9.53 -2.55 -5.62
CA GLN A 145 -10.58 -2.26 -4.65
C GLN A 145 -10.97 -3.45 -3.75
N PRO A 146 -11.13 -4.69 -4.26
CA PRO A 146 -11.43 -5.83 -3.39
C PRO A 146 -10.37 -6.06 -2.31
N PHE A 147 -9.08 -5.91 -2.65
CA PHE A 147 -7.98 -6.02 -1.70
C PHE A 147 -8.02 -4.90 -0.65
N ILE A 148 -8.22 -3.65 -1.07
CA ILE A 148 -8.40 -2.50 -0.18
C ILE A 148 -9.59 -2.68 0.76
N ALA A 149 -10.71 -3.22 0.28
CA ALA A 149 -11.91 -3.45 1.09
C ALA A 149 -11.65 -4.45 2.23
N ILE A 150 -10.92 -5.54 1.94
CA ILE A 150 -10.57 -6.53 2.96
C ILE A 150 -9.65 -5.91 4.02
N LEU A 151 -8.60 -5.20 3.61
CA LEU A 151 -7.71 -4.53 4.54
C LEU A 151 -8.44 -3.49 5.40
N ASN A 152 -9.34 -2.72 4.81
CA ASN A 152 -10.09 -1.71 5.55
C ASN A 152 -11.12 -2.30 6.51
N ARG A 153 -11.64 -3.50 6.26
CA ARG A 153 -12.43 -4.28 7.22
C ARG A 153 -11.61 -4.59 8.48
N ALA A 154 -10.37 -5.08 8.31
CA ALA A 154 -9.47 -5.35 9.40
C ALA A 154 -9.07 -4.06 10.17
N VAL A 155 -8.81 -2.96 9.47
CA VAL A 155 -8.52 -1.66 10.10
C VAL A 155 -9.70 -1.17 10.93
N GLN A 156 -10.91 -1.25 10.37
CA GLN A 156 -12.13 -0.83 11.07
C GLN A 156 -12.33 -1.65 12.35
N PHE A 157 -12.18 -2.97 12.27
CA PHE A 157 -12.27 -3.86 13.42
C PHE A 157 -11.25 -3.51 14.52
N ALA A 158 -9.99 -3.28 14.12
CA ALA A 158 -8.94 -2.89 15.07
C ALA A 158 -9.28 -1.60 15.84
N TYR A 159 -9.86 -0.62 15.16
CA TYR A 159 -10.24 0.65 15.81
C TYR A 159 -11.50 0.54 16.67
N GLU A 160 -12.44 -0.32 16.31
CA GLU A 160 -13.63 -0.60 17.12
C GLU A 160 -13.29 -1.29 18.43
N GLU A 161 -12.32 -2.21 18.45
CA GLU A 161 -11.85 -2.86 19.67
C GLU A 161 -11.09 -1.93 20.62
N MET A 162 -10.59 -0.79 20.14
CA MET A 162 -9.89 0.21 20.95
C MET A 162 -10.82 1.21 21.65
N MET A 163 -12.09 1.28 21.26
CA MET A 163 -13.10 2.21 21.85
C MET A 163 -13.81 1.58 23.03
#